data_b032e3bbc6ca0f289d9be27006e1f755
#
_entry.id   b032e3bbc6ca0f289d9be27006e1f755
#
_cell.length_a   1.000
_cell.length_b   1.000
_cell.length_c   1.000
_cell.angle_alpha   90.00
_cell.angle_beta   90.00
_cell.angle_gamma   90.00
#
_symmetry.space_group_name_H-M   'P 1'
#
loop_
_entity.id
_entity.type
_entity.pdbx_description
1 polymer ?
#
loop_
_entity_poly.entity_id
_entity_poly.type
_entity_poly.pdbx_seq_one_letter_code
_entity_poly.pdbx_strand_id
1 'polypeptide(L)'
;MKKQFSWAILLLIFSISTVSSQTPAFPTAEGFGKFTSGGRGGQVVEVTSLADYLTTEIPIPGTLRWALAQYSGQPLTVVFRVSGIIALKADLRSSRANLTIAGQTAPGDGICIRGGKMNFGGSVNLLIRHVRFRIGLSNGNDGTFLAGGSLGFENGSNAIFDHCTFGWAGEENVTMYDDHYITVQWCILHEGLYTAGHAKGERSYACQWAGSPATMHHNLLAHNVNRSCRFNGANNASGDRNVLIDYVNNVNYNWGKVNSCYGGEREAGKFSTHEVNFVGNYYKPGPATPTSGSYFFEQSAARSGYVLAGPSYWYVTGNVMEGDASGTADNWMRVHNNTSYPIDSLKSLNARVIPDAYKIAYTTAQEAYAAVLAKAGAFPRDTVDRRIVNEVATKTASGKGTIEKYPSSISGTDTTWTTNKYYNLVKGIIDQPAGAGGYPAYNTFNEIVDNDHDGMADAWETANGLNPADATDRNLLTKDGYTALEVYLNSLVGEMIEHDFKAAGIAQVTAHKIELFPTIATDKLMLTSSLSLKSVSFFSLDGTEIRNIIVDGNSSIGVTFLKQGCYMVRVTTESGDSEQFKLVKK
;
A
#
# COMPACT_ATOMS: atom_id res chain seq x y z
N MET A 1 1.42 61.77 -48.53
CA MET A 1 1.89 61.12 -47.31
C MET A 1 1.02 59.88 -47.06
N LYS A 2 1.48 58.71 -47.47
CA LYS A 2 0.79 57.43 -47.20
C LYS A 2 1.43 56.79 -45.98
N LYS A 3 0.67 56.64 -44.89
CA LYS A 3 1.12 55.88 -43.68
C LYS A 3 0.89 54.40 -43.94
N GLN A 4 1.97 53.63 -43.96
CA GLN A 4 1.91 52.16 -43.90
C GLN A 4 1.72 51.72 -42.45
N PHE A 5 0.66 50.98 -42.19
CA PHE A 5 0.45 50.27 -40.92
C PHE A 5 1.03 48.86 -41.07
N SER A 6 2.12 48.59 -40.36
CA SER A 6 2.66 47.22 -40.21
C SER A 6 1.93 46.49 -39.08
N TRP A 7 1.26 45.42 -39.42
CA TRP A 7 0.67 44.47 -38.46
C TRP A 7 1.75 43.48 -38.05
N ALA A 8 2.20 43.56 -36.80
CA ALA A 8 3.02 42.53 -36.20
C ALA A 8 2.08 41.42 -35.65
N ILE A 9 2.11 40.24 -36.28
CA ILE A 9 1.40 39.06 -35.79
C ILE A 9 2.28 38.48 -34.69
N LEU A 10 1.82 38.58 -33.45
CA LEU A 10 2.41 37.92 -32.28
C LEU A 10 1.96 36.47 -32.27
N LEU A 11 2.81 35.53 -32.72
CA LEU A 11 2.58 34.10 -32.57
C LEU A 11 2.81 33.72 -31.11
N LEU A 12 1.74 33.55 -30.33
CA LEU A 12 1.81 32.89 -29.04
C LEU A 12 2.05 31.39 -29.27
N ILE A 13 3.29 30.94 -29.11
CA ILE A 13 3.61 29.52 -29.04
C ILE A 13 3.21 29.04 -27.65
N PHE A 14 2.05 28.39 -27.54
CA PHE A 14 1.69 27.59 -26.38
C PHE A 14 2.62 26.37 -26.35
N SER A 15 3.63 26.41 -25.50
CA SER A 15 4.37 25.22 -25.11
C SER A 15 3.41 24.31 -24.34
N ILE A 16 2.87 23.31 -24.99
CA ILE A 16 2.17 22.21 -24.29
C ILE A 16 3.28 21.44 -23.58
N SER A 17 3.52 21.78 -22.32
CA SER A 17 4.25 20.92 -21.42
C SER A 17 3.43 19.64 -21.29
N THR A 18 3.84 18.56 -21.94
CA THR A 18 3.32 17.23 -21.62
C THR A 18 3.71 16.95 -20.17
N VAL A 19 2.79 17.17 -19.26
CA VAL A 19 2.92 16.65 -17.90
C VAL A 19 2.93 15.13 -18.09
N SER A 20 4.11 14.52 -18.01
CA SER A 20 4.22 13.07 -17.94
C SER A 20 3.38 12.62 -16.74
N SER A 21 2.25 11.99 -17.01
CA SER A 21 1.41 11.44 -15.95
C SER A 21 2.22 10.39 -15.21
N GLN A 22 2.34 10.53 -13.89
CA GLN A 22 3.02 9.54 -13.08
C GLN A 22 2.30 8.20 -13.22
N THR A 23 3.03 7.12 -13.55
CA THR A 23 2.48 5.77 -13.73
C THR A 23 1.93 5.25 -12.40
N PRO A 24 0.66 4.84 -12.31
CA PRO A 24 0.11 4.21 -11.12
C PRO A 24 0.87 2.95 -10.70
N ALA A 25 0.67 2.48 -9.47
CA ALA A 25 1.23 1.22 -8.98
C ALA A 25 0.79 0.02 -9.84
N PHE A 26 -0.45 0.02 -10.26
CA PHE A 26 -1.11 -0.92 -11.17
C PHE A 26 -2.40 -0.27 -11.71
N PRO A 27 -3.06 -0.81 -12.76
CA PRO A 27 -4.18 -0.13 -13.42
C PRO A 27 -5.33 0.28 -12.50
N THR A 28 -5.67 -0.54 -11.51
CA THR A 28 -6.77 -0.30 -10.56
C THR A 28 -6.31 0.33 -9.24
N ALA A 29 -5.07 0.82 -9.16
CA ALA A 29 -4.58 1.53 -7.98
C ALA A 29 -5.29 2.87 -7.81
N GLU A 30 -5.84 3.12 -6.61
CA GLU A 30 -6.59 4.34 -6.28
C GLU A 30 -6.12 4.95 -4.95
N GLY A 31 -6.60 6.15 -4.65
CA GLY A 31 -6.32 6.85 -3.40
C GLY A 31 -4.88 7.38 -3.28
N PHE A 32 -4.50 7.78 -2.08
CA PHE A 32 -3.22 8.46 -1.85
C PHE A 32 -1.98 7.60 -2.09
N GLY A 33 -2.09 6.27 -2.00
CA GLY A 33 -1.02 5.33 -2.35
C GLY A 33 -0.90 5.01 -3.85
N LYS A 34 -1.75 5.58 -4.71
CA LYS A 34 -1.89 5.22 -6.12
C LYS A 34 -0.57 5.17 -6.90
N PHE A 35 0.36 6.05 -6.61
CA PHE A 35 1.60 6.19 -7.36
C PHE A 35 2.81 5.48 -6.71
N THR A 36 2.54 4.54 -5.81
CA THR A 36 3.58 3.68 -5.24
C THR A 36 4.17 2.79 -6.32
N SER A 37 5.42 2.99 -6.67
CA SER A 37 6.09 2.18 -7.71
C SER A 37 6.65 0.86 -7.18
N GLY A 38 6.79 0.73 -5.85
CA GLY A 38 7.38 -0.48 -5.28
C GLY A 38 8.76 -0.81 -5.84
N GLY A 39 8.97 -2.05 -6.23
CA GLY A 39 10.21 -2.58 -6.82
C GLY A 39 10.37 -2.35 -8.32
N ARG A 40 9.57 -1.50 -8.96
CA ARG A 40 9.59 -1.25 -10.42
C ARG A 40 11.00 -1.04 -10.95
N GLY A 41 11.37 -1.79 -12.01
CA GLY A 41 12.66 -1.69 -12.67
C GLY A 41 13.84 -2.20 -11.84
N GLY A 42 13.59 -2.85 -10.70
CA GLY A 42 14.61 -3.33 -9.79
C GLY A 42 14.98 -4.79 -9.97
N GLN A 43 15.53 -5.35 -8.89
CA GLN A 43 15.89 -6.76 -8.81
C GLN A 43 14.66 -7.62 -8.49
N VAL A 44 14.72 -8.89 -8.85
CA VAL A 44 13.71 -9.90 -8.51
C VAL A 44 14.34 -10.95 -7.60
N VAL A 45 13.59 -11.40 -6.60
CA VAL A 45 13.99 -12.53 -5.75
C VAL A 45 12.79 -13.46 -5.56
N GLU A 46 13.04 -14.74 -5.78
CA GLU A 46 12.05 -15.79 -5.66
C GLU A 46 12.04 -16.37 -4.24
N VAL A 47 10.84 -16.51 -3.67
CA VAL A 47 10.60 -17.30 -2.47
C VAL A 47 10.26 -18.74 -2.89
N THR A 48 11.20 -19.65 -2.66
CA THR A 48 11.12 -21.05 -3.07
C THR A 48 10.93 -22.01 -1.88
N SER A 49 10.92 -21.47 -0.65
CA SER A 49 10.78 -22.26 0.58
C SER A 49 9.82 -21.62 1.57
N LEU A 50 8.98 -22.43 2.20
CA LEU A 50 8.09 -22.04 3.30
C LEU A 50 8.78 -22.00 4.67
N ALA A 51 10.05 -22.41 4.75
CA ALA A 51 10.83 -22.39 5.99
C ALA A 51 11.11 -20.95 6.46
N ASP A 52 11.50 -20.80 7.72
CA ASP A 52 12.03 -19.58 8.29
C ASP A 52 13.21 -19.90 9.21
N TYR A 53 14.01 -18.88 9.56
CA TYR A 53 15.14 -18.99 10.45
C TYR A 53 15.21 -17.78 11.40
N LEU A 54 15.81 -17.96 12.57
CA LEU A 54 16.11 -16.86 13.48
C LEU A 54 17.33 -16.07 12.97
N THR A 55 17.43 -14.79 13.31
CA THR A 55 18.60 -13.97 12.94
C THR A 55 19.92 -14.46 13.52
N THR A 56 19.87 -15.37 14.51
CA THR A 56 21.02 -16.06 15.12
C THR A 56 21.35 -17.40 14.43
N GLU A 57 20.51 -17.88 13.53
CA GLU A 57 20.71 -19.09 12.76
C GLU A 57 21.35 -18.78 11.40
N ILE A 58 21.87 -19.81 10.75
CA ILE A 58 22.38 -19.71 9.37
C ILE A 58 21.22 -19.36 8.45
N PRO A 59 21.34 -18.30 7.63
CA PRO A 59 20.29 -17.95 6.67
C PRO A 59 19.97 -19.09 5.71
N ILE A 60 18.69 -19.34 5.50
CA ILE A 60 18.20 -20.36 4.56
C ILE A 60 17.82 -19.67 3.25
N PRO A 61 18.58 -19.87 2.15
CA PRO A 61 18.24 -19.33 0.84
C PRO A 61 16.83 -19.73 0.39
N GLY A 62 16.18 -18.85 -0.37
CA GLY A 62 14.83 -19.07 -0.88
C GLY A 62 13.70 -18.85 0.13
N THR A 63 13.99 -18.53 1.41
CA THR A 63 12.96 -18.15 2.38
C THR A 63 12.57 -16.69 2.26
N LEU A 64 11.38 -16.29 2.73
CA LEU A 64 10.92 -14.89 2.70
C LEU A 64 11.89 -13.95 3.47
N ARG A 65 12.36 -14.38 4.64
CA ARG A 65 13.33 -13.60 5.43
C ARG A 65 14.63 -13.38 4.68
N TRP A 66 15.13 -14.42 4.02
CA TRP A 66 16.32 -14.31 3.17
C TRP A 66 16.08 -13.39 1.96
N ALA A 67 14.96 -13.56 1.26
CA ALA A 67 14.59 -12.75 0.09
C ALA A 67 14.58 -11.24 0.40
N LEU A 68 13.97 -10.84 1.53
CA LEU A 68 13.91 -9.45 1.96
C LEU A 68 15.28 -8.86 2.33
N ALA A 69 16.30 -9.67 2.58
CA ALA A 69 17.66 -9.24 2.87
C ALA A 69 18.53 -9.07 1.62
N GLN A 70 18.09 -9.58 0.45
CA GLN A 70 18.87 -9.47 -0.79
C GLN A 70 18.90 -8.05 -1.37
N TYR A 71 19.89 -7.71 -2.18
CA TYR A 71 20.02 -6.45 -2.93
C TYR A 71 19.70 -5.19 -2.09
N SER A 72 20.36 -5.06 -0.94
CA SER A 72 20.17 -3.92 -0.05
C SER A 72 20.39 -2.59 -0.79
N GLY A 73 19.50 -1.62 -0.59
CA GLY A 73 19.55 -0.29 -1.21
C GLY A 73 19.06 -0.23 -2.66
N GLN A 74 18.69 -1.37 -3.28
CA GLN A 74 18.13 -1.40 -4.63
C GLN A 74 16.60 -1.65 -4.57
N PRO A 75 15.81 -1.21 -5.57
CA PRO A 75 14.43 -1.62 -5.71
C PRO A 75 14.34 -3.14 -5.82
N LEU A 76 13.32 -3.73 -5.20
CA LEU A 76 13.16 -5.19 -5.13
C LEU A 76 11.71 -5.62 -5.33
N THR A 77 11.51 -6.59 -6.19
CA THR A 77 10.26 -7.35 -6.30
C THR A 77 10.47 -8.76 -5.75
N VAL A 78 9.68 -9.14 -4.77
CA VAL A 78 9.64 -10.50 -4.21
C VAL A 78 8.48 -11.25 -4.84
N VAL A 79 8.77 -12.37 -5.50
CA VAL A 79 7.80 -13.28 -6.10
C VAL A 79 7.84 -14.64 -5.39
N PHE A 80 6.76 -15.42 -5.49
CA PHE A 80 6.66 -16.72 -4.83
C PHE A 80 6.58 -17.84 -5.86
N ARG A 81 7.37 -18.92 -5.63
CA ARG A 81 7.33 -20.17 -6.40
C ARG A 81 6.77 -21.32 -5.56
N VAL A 82 6.30 -21.02 -4.36
CA VAL A 82 5.67 -21.96 -3.44
C VAL A 82 4.32 -21.42 -2.98
N SER A 83 3.39 -22.33 -2.72
CA SER A 83 2.12 -22.03 -2.05
C SER A 83 2.14 -22.64 -0.65
N GLY A 84 1.57 -21.96 0.32
CA GLY A 84 1.51 -22.52 1.66
C GLY A 84 1.55 -21.49 2.78
N ILE A 85 1.89 -22.00 3.96
CA ILE A 85 2.00 -21.20 5.17
C ILE A 85 3.48 -21.03 5.53
N ILE A 86 3.97 -19.80 5.50
CA ILE A 86 5.26 -19.43 6.06
C ILE A 86 5.06 -19.18 7.55
N ALA A 87 5.59 -20.09 8.38
CA ALA A 87 5.52 -19.99 9.83
C ALA A 87 6.78 -19.27 10.35
N LEU A 88 6.68 -17.96 10.56
CA LEU A 88 7.78 -17.16 11.08
C LEU A 88 8.15 -17.60 12.50
N LYS A 89 9.45 -17.81 12.73
CA LYS A 89 10.01 -18.13 14.05
C LYS A 89 10.08 -16.92 14.98
N ALA A 90 10.14 -15.72 14.40
CA ALA A 90 10.13 -14.42 15.08
C ALA A 90 9.59 -13.34 14.14
N ASP A 91 9.28 -12.17 14.68
CA ASP A 91 8.91 -11.01 13.87
C ASP A 91 9.89 -10.81 12.72
N LEU A 92 9.35 -10.45 11.56
CA LEU A 92 10.13 -10.13 10.38
C LEU A 92 10.02 -8.63 10.09
N ARG A 93 11.13 -7.93 10.31
CA ARG A 93 11.23 -6.49 10.08
C ARG A 93 11.98 -6.19 8.79
N SER A 94 11.44 -5.26 8.03
CA SER A 94 12.12 -4.68 6.87
C SER A 94 11.74 -3.19 6.78
N SER A 95 12.73 -2.30 6.81
CA SER A 95 12.57 -0.86 6.55
C SER A 95 12.99 -0.49 5.12
N ARG A 96 12.96 -1.46 4.23
CA ARG A 96 13.41 -1.32 2.86
C ARG A 96 12.56 -0.31 2.09
N ALA A 97 13.22 0.55 1.32
CA ALA A 97 12.55 1.37 0.32
C ALA A 97 12.38 0.60 -1.00
N ASN A 98 11.41 1.02 -1.81
CA ASN A 98 11.17 0.51 -3.16
C ASN A 98 10.98 -1.03 -3.17
N LEU A 99 10.00 -1.50 -2.43
CA LEU A 99 9.71 -2.93 -2.29
C LEU A 99 8.32 -3.28 -2.85
N THR A 100 8.28 -4.31 -3.69
CA THR A 100 7.05 -5.02 -4.07
C THR A 100 7.07 -6.43 -3.48
N ILE A 101 5.96 -6.84 -2.84
CA ILE A 101 5.70 -8.24 -2.45
C ILE A 101 4.48 -8.71 -3.24
N ALA A 102 4.73 -9.53 -4.25
CA ALA A 102 3.74 -9.97 -5.23
C ALA A 102 3.16 -11.34 -4.86
N GLY A 103 2.24 -11.39 -3.90
CA GLY A 103 1.61 -12.64 -3.44
C GLY A 103 0.82 -13.38 -4.52
N GLN A 104 0.33 -12.68 -5.55
CA GLN A 104 -0.37 -13.27 -6.71
C GLN A 104 0.51 -14.21 -7.55
N THR A 105 1.83 -14.18 -7.37
CA THR A 105 2.75 -15.11 -8.06
C THR A 105 2.85 -16.47 -7.39
N ALA A 106 2.31 -16.62 -6.16
CA ALA A 106 2.31 -17.91 -5.47
C ALA A 106 1.40 -18.89 -6.22
N PRO A 107 1.93 -20.09 -6.59
CA PRO A 107 1.12 -21.08 -7.30
C PRO A 107 0.04 -21.67 -6.39
N GLY A 108 -1.00 -22.27 -6.99
CA GLY A 108 -2.03 -22.97 -6.24
C GLY A 108 -2.89 -22.06 -5.34
N ASP A 109 -2.96 -22.41 -4.05
CA ASP A 109 -3.85 -21.73 -3.09
C ASP A 109 -3.26 -20.39 -2.55
N GLY A 110 -2.08 -19.98 -3.02
CA GLY A 110 -1.44 -18.73 -2.61
C GLY A 110 -0.62 -18.84 -1.33
N ILE A 111 -0.29 -17.69 -0.72
CA ILE A 111 0.63 -17.61 0.42
C ILE A 111 -0.03 -17.03 1.67
N CYS A 112 0.27 -17.59 2.84
CA CYS A 112 -0.14 -17.10 4.15
C CYS A 112 1.08 -17.00 5.09
N ILE A 113 1.20 -15.91 5.81
CA ILE A 113 2.26 -15.66 6.79
C ILE A 113 1.64 -15.73 8.18
N ARG A 114 2.25 -16.51 9.09
CA ARG A 114 1.83 -16.66 10.49
C ARG A 114 3.00 -16.62 11.46
N GLY A 115 2.71 -16.61 12.76
CA GLY A 115 3.65 -16.85 13.85
C GLY A 115 4.48 -15.65 14.29
N GLY A 116 4.68 -14.67 13.43
CA GLY A 116 5.38 -13.42 13.73
C GLY A 116 4.77 -12.24 13.01
N LYS A 117 4.93 -11.03 13.56
CA LYS A 117 4.49 -9.77 12.93
C LYS A 117 5.38 -9.46 11.72
N MET A 118 4.76 -9.11 10.60
CA MET A 118 5.45 -8.43 9.51
C MET A 118 5.52 -6.93 9.80
N ASN A 119 6.71 -6.36 9.95
CA ASN A 119 6.91 -4.96 10.31
C ASN A 119 7.71 -4.21 9.24
N PHE A 120 7.06 -3.28 8.56
CA PHE A 120 7.62 -2.44 7.51
C PHE A 120 7.83 -0.98 7.96
N GLY A 121 8.00 -0.75 9.27
CA GLY A 121 8.23 0.59 9.82
C GLY A 121 9.43 1.29 9.20
N GLY A 122 9.24 2.53 8.75
CA GLY A 122 10.23 3.33 8.04
C GLY A 122 10.38 3.03 6.54
N SER A 123 9.62 2.08 5.99
CA SER A 123 9.64 1.79 4.56
C SER A 123 9.06 2.95 3.75
N VAL A 124 9.64 3.19 2.59
CA VAL A 124 9.17 4.18 1.62
C VAL A 124 8.93 3.45 0.29
N ASN A 125 7.78 3.72 -0.33
CA ASN A 125 7.44 3.15 -1.62
C ASN A 125 7.25 1.62 -1.55
N LEU A 126 6.22 1.20 -0.77
CA LEU A 126 5.91 -0.19 -0.45
C LEU A 126 4.62 -0.64 -1.15
N LEU A 127 4.72 -1.66 -1.98
CA LEU A 127 3.58 -2.30 -2.66
C LEU A 127 3.44 -3.75 -2.19
N ILE A 128 2.30 -4.11 -1.60
CA ILE A 128 1.99 -5.50 -1.21
C ILE A 128 0.64 -5.90 -1.78
N ARG A 129 0.60 -7.00 -2.52
CA ARG A 129 -0.64 -7.52 -3.13
C ARG A 129 -0.82 -9.01 -2.87
N HIS A 130 -2.07 -9.43 -2.63
CA HIS A 130 -2.51 -10.82 -2.55
C HIS A 130 -1.79 -11.69 -1.51
N VAL A 131 -1.35 -11.11 -0.39
CA VAL A 131 -0.73 -11.82 0.74
C VAL A 131 -1.71 -11.93 1.89
N ARG A 132 -1.75 -13.08 2.57
CA ARG A 132 -2.48 -13.29 3.82
C ARG A 132 -1.55 -13.16 5.01
N PHE A 133 -1.93 -12.33 5.96
CA PHE A 133 -1.23 -12.12 7.22
C PHE A 133 -2.16 -12.56 8.35
N ARG A 134 -1.99 -13.79 8.82
CA ARG A 134 -2.75 -14.38 9.92
C ARG A 134 -1.80 -14.84 10.99
N ILE A 135 -1.37 -13.92 11.85
CA ILE A 135 -0.32 -14.20 12.83
C ILE A 135 -0.69 -15.35 13.77
N GLY A 136 -1.92 -15.41 14.26
CA GLY A 136 -2.39 -16.41 15.21
C GLY A 136 -1.71 -16.26 16.57
N LEU A 137 -1.67 -17.35 17.30
CA LEU A 137 -0.84 -17.49 18.48
C LEU A 137 0.60 -17.76 18.02
N SER A 138 1.57 -17.22 18.74
CA SER A 138 2.99 -17.37 18.45
C SER A 138 3.39 -18.85 18.28
N ASN A 139 4.42 -19.08 17.46
CA ASN A 139 5.12 -20.37 17.42
C ASN A 139 6.05 -20.59 18.64
N GLY A 140 6.00 -19.73 19.67
CA GLY A 140 6.70 -19.96 20.91
C GLY A 140 6.31 -21.34 21.44
N ASN A 141 7.28 -22.23 21.57
CA ASN A 141 7.10 -23.59 22.11
C ASN A 141 6.68 -23.60 23.59
N ASP A 142 6.43 -22.43 24.16
CA ASP A 142 6.18 -22.23 25.59
C ASP A 142 4.73 -21.85 25.91
N GLY A 143 3.84 -21.82 24.91
CA GLY A 143 2.44 -21.40 25.11
C GLY A 143 2.26 -19.92 25.45
N THR A 144 3.30 -19.10 25.32
CA THR A 144 3.17 -17.66 25.49
C THR A 144 2.39 -17.09 24.32
N PHE A 145 1.35 -16.33 24.65
CA PHE A 145 0.54 -15.61 23.68
C PHE A 145 1.31 -14.42 23.16
N LEU A 146 1.57 -14.33 21.86
CA LEU A 146 2.06 -13.09 21.28
C LEU A 146 0.90 -12.11 21.11
N ALA A 147 0.89 -11.14 21.98
CA ALA A 147 0.01 -9.98 21.87
C ALA A 147 0.57 -9.00 20.82
N GLY A 148 0.57 -9.39 19.55
CA GLY A 148 1.07 -8.55 18.47
C GLY A 148 0.07 -8.36 17.33
N GLY A 149 0.30 -7.33 16.51
CA GLY A 149 -0.43 -7.11 15.26
C GLY A 149 0.04 -8.05 14.15
N SER A 150 -0.78 -8.26 13.12
CA SER A 150 -0.36 -9.06 11.97
C SER A 150 0.59 -8.30 11.05
N LEU A 151 0.30 -7.03 10.77
CA LEU A 151 1.14 -6.14 9.99
C LEU A 151 1.33 -4.80 10.69
N GLY A 152 2.56 -4.28 10.68
CA GLY A 152 2.93 -2.94 11.13
C GLY A 152 3.56 -2.12 10.01
N PHE A 153 3.09 -0.88 9.87
CA PHE A 153 3.66 0.12 9.00
C PHE A 153 3.65 1.44 9.76
N GLU A 154 4.81 1.93 10.14
CA GLU A 154 4.97 3.09 11.02
C GLU A 154 6.07 4.00 10.50
N ASN A 155 5.84 5.32 10.46
CA ASN A 155 6.77 6.32 9.92
C ASN A 155 7.19 6.05 8.47
N GLY A 156 6.28 5.49 7.68
CA GLY A 156 6.49 5.16 6.29
C GLY A 156 5.80 6.14 5.34
N SER A 157 6.01 5.95 4.04
CA SER A 157 5.34 6.77 3.04
C SER A 157 5.22 6.07 1.69
N ASN A 158 4.24 6.51 0.90
CA ASN A 158 3.96 5.95 -0.43
C ASN A 158 3.77 4.44 -0.35
N ALA A 159 2.66 4.01 0.24
CA ALA A 159 2.37 2.59 0.35
C ALA A 159 0.97 2.25 -0.15
N ILE A 160 0.84 1.09 -0.77
CA ILE A 160 -0.45 0.52 -1.14
C ILE A 160 -0.49 -0.96 -0.77
N PHE A 161 -1.56 -1.32 -0.04
CA PHE A 161 -1.91 -2.70 0.32
C PHE A 161 -3.19 -3.04 -0.43
N ASP A 162 -3.08 -3.97 -1.36
CA ASP A 162 -4.17 -4.30 -2.27
C ASP A 162 -4.50 -5.79 -2.23
N HIS A 163 -5.81 -6.11 -2.13
CA HIS A 163 -6.29 -7.49 -2.08
C HIS A 163 -5.54 -8.37 -1.07
N CYS A 164 -5.15 -7.83 0.07
CA CYS A 164 -4.56 -8.60 1.16
C CYS A 164 -5.62 -9.08 2.14
N THR A 165 -5.28 -10.10 2.93
CA THR A 165 -6.10 -10.53 4.07
C THR A 165 -5.29 -10.38 5.35
N PHE A 166 -5.89 -9.74 6.37
CA PHE A 166 -5.30 -9.54 7.69
C PHE A 166 -6.22 -10.12 8.75
N GLY A 167 -5.70 -10.97 9.61
CA GLY A 167 -6.53 -11.60 10.63
C GLY A 167 -5.75 -12.22 11.77
N TRP A 168 -6.49 -12.62 12.80
CA TRP A 168 -6.02 -13.41 13.93
C TRP A 168 -4.86 -12.77 14.70
N ALA A 169 -4.86 -11.43 14.76
CA ALA A 169 -3.89 -10.71 15.57
C ALA A 169 -4.34 -10.62 17.04
N GLY A 170 -3.40 -10.69 17.94
CA GLY A 170 -3.63 -10.49 19.38
C GLY A 170 -3.78 -9.03 19.79
N GLU A 171 -3.59 -8.09 18.87
CA GLU A 171 -3.87 -6.66 19.00
C GLU A 171 -4.60 -6.17 17.74
N GLU A 172 -4.11 -5.20 16.97
CA GLU A 172 -4.69 -4.85 15.67
C GLU A 172 -4.23 -5.81 14.56
N ASN A 173 -5.15 -6.17 13.65
CA ASN A 173 -4.75 -6.88 12.45
C ASN A 173 -3.80 -6.03 11.59
N VAL A 174 -4.01 -4.71 11.54
CA VAL A 174 -3.14 -3.75 10.86
C VAL A 174 -2.86 -2.57 11.77
N THR A 175 -1.59 -2.22 11.95
CA THR A 175 -1.16 -1.05 12.73
C THR A 175 -0.40 -0.09 11.83
N MET A 176 -0.90 1.14 11.70
CA MET A 176 -0.31 2.22 10.93
C MET A 176 -0.20 3.48 11.78
N TYR A 177 1.01 4.07 11.83
CA TYR A 177 1.30 5.27 12.61
C TYR A 177 2.24 6.20 11.87
N ASP A 178 1.90 7.49 11.86
CA ASP A 178 2.75 8.57 11.32
C ASP A 178 3.16 8.35 9.86
N ASP A 179 2.26 7.77 9.07
CA ASP A 179 2.47 7.40 7.67
C ASP A 179 1.92 8.47 6.73
N HIS A 180 2.44 8.49 5.49
CA HIS A 180 2.04 9.46 4.48
C HIS A 180 1.77 8.80 3.12
N TYR A 181 0.74 9.27 2.42
CA TYR A 181 0.38 8.80 1.07
C TYR A 181 0.17 7.30 1.02
N ILE A 182 -0.79 6.81 1.82
CA ILE A 182 -1.09 5.39 1.93
C ILE A 182 -2.50 5.06 1.44
N THR A 183 -2.63 3.86 0.87
CA THR A 183 -3.92 3.27 0.51
C THR A 183 -3.99 1.84 1.04
N VAL A 184 -5.15 1.48 1.62
CA VAL A 184 -5.56 0.09 1.85
C VAL A 184 -6.85 -0.12 1.09
N GLN A 185 -6.81 -0.98 0.06
CA GLN A 185 -7.94 -1.23 -0.82
C GLN A 185 -8.21 -2.72 -1.02
N TRP A 186 -9.49 -3.07 -1.15
CA TRP A 186 -9.95 -4.42 -1.47
C TRP A 186 -9.41 -5.50 -0.53
N CYS A 187 -9.09 -5.16 0.71
CA CYS A 187 -8.57 -6.08 1.71
C CYS A 187 -9.69 -6.68 2.57
N ILE A 188 -9.39 -7.82 3.22
CA ILE A 188 -10.21 -8.37 4.30
C ILE A 188 -9.44 -8.19 5.61
N LEU A 189 -10.07 -7.55 6.61
CA LEU A 189 -9.56 -7.42 7.98
C LEU A 189 -10.52 -8.14 8.91
N HIS A 190 -10.13 -9.32 9.43
CA HIS A 190 -11.09 -10.17 10.11
C HIS A 190 -10.59 -10.75 11.42
N GLU A 191 -11.54 -11.05 12.32
CA GLU A 191 -11.35 -11.92 13.48
C GLU A 191 -10.08 -11.61 14.29
N GLY A 192 -9.86 -10.35 14.66
CA GLY A 192 -8.86 -10.03 15.66
C GLY A 192 -9.13 -10.83 16.95
N LEU A 193 -8.11 -11.40 17.57
CA LEU A 193 -8.26 -12.30 18.72
C LEU A 193 -8.67 -11.54 19.98
N TYR A 194 -9.72 -11.98 20.64
CA TYR A 194 -10.33 -11.24 21.75
C TYR A 194 -9.52 -11.31 23.04
N THR A 195 -9.05 -12.48 23.41
CA THR A 195 -8.38 -12.76 24.68
C THR A 195 -7.04 -13.47 24.48
N ALA A 196 -6.23 -12.99 23.54
CA ALA A 196 -4.97 -13.62 23.14
C ALA A 196 -3.79 -13.36 24.10
N GLY A 197 -4.06 -13.10 25.39
CA GLY A 197 -3.01 -12.92 26.41
C GLY A 197 -2.32 -11.55 26.41
N HIS A 198 -2.88 -10.54 25.77
CA HIS A 198 -2.34 -9.18 25.80
C HIS A 198 -2.37 -8.60 27.21
N ALA A 199 -1.30 -7.95 27.67
CA ALA A 199 -1.17 -7.40 29.03
C ALA A 199 -2.26 -6.36 29.41
N LYS A 200 -2.91 -5.73 28.43
CA LYS A 200 -4.04 -4.81 28.64
C LYS A 200 -5.40 -5.50 28.55
N GLY A 201 -5.47 -6.83 28.59
CA GLY A 201 -6.70 -7.63 28.55
C GLY A 201 -7.26 -7.81 27.12
N GLU A 202 -8.59 -7.68 27.00
CA GLU A 202 -9.34 -7.96 25.76
C GLU A 202 -8.95 -7.04 24.59
N ARG A 203 -8.95 -7.63 23.39
CA ARG A 203 -8.61 -6.99 22.12
C ARG A 203 -9.67 -7.27 21.05
N SER A 204 -9.29 -7.82 19.92
CA SER A 204 -10.10 -8.04 18.71
C SER A 204 -10.32 -6.73 17.95
N TYR A 205 -9.23 -6.22 17.39
CA TYR A 205 -9.19 -4.96 16.68
C TYR A 205 -8.83 -5.16 15.20
N ALA A 206 -9.56 -4.47 14.30
CA ALA A 206 -9.24 -4.53 12.88
C ALA A 206 -8.03 -3.66 12.52
N CYS A 207 -8.09 -2.36 12.80
CA CYS A 207 -7.09 -1.44 12.28
C CYS A 207 -6.85 -0.25 13.20
N GLN A 208 -5.58 0.04 13.46
CA GLN A 208 -5.11 1.34 13.93
C GLN A 208 -4.71 2.15 12.70
N TRP A 209 -5.44 3.23 12.43
CA TRP A 209 -5.28 4.06 11.25
C TRP A 209 -4.80 5.46 11.61
N ALA A 210 -3.50 5.67 11.51
CA ALA A 210 -2.85 6.91 11.91
C ALA A 210 -1.96 7.48 10.79
N GLY A 211 -2.40 7.35 9.54
CA GLY A 211 -1.75 7.91 8.36
C GLY A 211 -2.44 9.17 7.85
N SER A 212 -1.70 10.05 7.17
CA SER A 212 -2.23 11.24 6.53
C SER A 212 -1.25 11.85 5.50
N PRO A 213 -1.69 12.12 4.27
CA PRO A 213 -3.00 11.77 3.72
C PRO A 213 -3.14 10.26 3.51
N ALA A 214 -4.35 9.74 3.70
CA ALA A 214 -4.58 8.30 3.69
C ALA A 214 -5.96 7.93 3.14
N THR A 215 -6.04 6.84 2.36
CA THR A 215 -7.27 6.29 1.81
C THR A 215 -7.48 4.86 2.28
N MET A 216 -8.68 4.55 2.75
CA MET A 216 -9.13 3.21 3.05
C MET A 216 -10.46 2.97 2.36
N HIS A 217 -10.49 2.12 1.33
CA HIS A 217 -11.69 1.92 0.53
C HIS A 217 -11.92 0.48 0.07
N HIS A 218 -13.19 0.14 -0.11
CA HIS A 218 -13.64 -1.18 -0.59
C HIS A 218 -13.06 -2.37 0.22
N ASN A 219 -12.83 -2.18 1.52
CA ASN A 219 -12.38 -3.26 2.39
C ASN A 219 -13.56 -3.93 3.11
N LEU A 220 -13.38 -5.21 3.44
CA LEU A 220 -14.25 -5.95 4.33
C LEU A 220 -13.64 -6.02 5.74
N LEU A 221 -14.31 -5.45 6.73
CA LEU A 221 -13.94 -5.53 8.13
C LEU A 221 -14.97 -6.39 8.86
N ALA A 222 -14.61 -7.61 9.25
CA ALA A 222 -15.59 -8.59 9.75
C ALA A 222 -15.15 -9.24 11.06
N HIS A 223 -16.10 -9.43 11.98
CA HIS A 223 -15.90 -10.16 13.24
C HIS A 223 -14.81 -9.56 14.15
N ASN A 224 -14.65 -8.25 14.14
CA ASN A 224 -13.76 -7.54 15.05
C ASN A 224 -14.60 -6.84 16.12
N VAL A 225 -14.20 -6.94 17.38
CA VAL A 225 -14.98 -6.30 18.46
C VAL A 225 -15.02 -4.79 18.31
N ASN A 226 -13.88 -4.18 17.87
CA ASN A 226 -13.78 -2.74 17.70
C ASN A 226 -12.65 -2.39 16.71
N ARG A 227 -12.39 -1.09 16.54
CA ARG A 227 -11.37 -0.53 15.63
C ARG A 227 -11.57 -1.00 14.18
N SER A 228 -12.80 -1.04 13.74
CA SER A 228 -13.11 -1.23 12.32
C SER A 228 -12.82 0.04 11.50
N CYS A 229 -12.34 1.07 12.07
CA CYS A 229 -11.08 1.76 12.05
C CYS A 229 -10.90 2.61 13.32
N ARG A 230 -9.68 2.75 13.85
CA ARG A 230 -9.29 3.73 14.85
C ARG A 230 -8.64 4.92 14.15
N PHE A 231 -9.36 6.01 14.00
CA PHE A 231 -8.87 7.24 13.35
C PHE A 231 -8.01 8.05 14.31
N ASN A 232 -6.71 7.86 14.27
CA ASN A 232 -5.78 8.47 15.20
C ASN A 232 -4.94 9.61 14.58
N GLY A 233 -4.79 9.61 13.24
CA GLY A 233 -3.99 10.59 12.52
C GLY A 233 -2.49 10.42 12.69
N ALA A 234 -1.94 10.64 13.88
CA ALA A 234 -0.53 10.44 14.20
C ALA A 234 -0.34 10.11 15.69
N ASN A 235 0.77 9.48 16.04
CA ASN A 235 1.05 9.07 17.41
C ASN A 235 2.22 9.86 18.04
N ASN A 236 3.31 10.02 17.31
CA ASN A 236 4.57 10.59 17.79
C ASN A 236 4.95 11.90 17.09
N ALA A 237 4.03 12.50 16.35
CA ALA A 237 4.32 13.72 15.62
C ALA A 237 4.77 14.82 16.58
N SER A 238 5.93 15.38 16.32
CA SER A 238 6.32 16.68 16.82
C SER A 238 5.85 17.74 15.85
N GLY A 239 5.01 18.66 16.31
CA GLY A 239 4.50 19.77 15.50
C GLY A 239 3.10 19.54 14.92
N ASP A 240 2.53 20.63 14.46
CA ASP A 240 1.18 20.66 13.91
C ASP A 240 1.10 19.93 12.56
N ARG A 241 0.31 18.88 12.51
CA ARG A 241 0.02 18.13 11.28
C ARG A 241 -1.41 18.34 10.82
N ASN A 242 -1.58 18.38 9.51
CA ASN A 242 -2.90 18.31 8.87
C ASN A 242 -3.23 16.84 8.62
N VAL A 243 -4.29 16.35 9.23
CA VAL A 243 -4.79 14.98 9.00
C VAL A 243 -5.91 15.03 7.98
N LEU A 244 -5.77 14.26 6.91
CA LEU A 244 -6.77 14.05 5.87
C LEU A 244 -6.94 12.56 5.62
N ILE A 245 -8.13 12.04 5.91
CA ILE A 245 -8.47 10.63 5.75
C ILE A 245 -9.68 10.49 4.82
N ASP A 246 -9.56 9.61 3.84
CA ASP A 246 -10.64 9.22 2.94
C ASP A 246 -11.05 7.78 3.28
N TYR A 247 -12.14 7.61 4.04
CA TYR A 247 -12.69 6.32 4.47
C TYR A 247 -14.01 6.07 3.77
N VAL A 248 -13.98 5.32 2.68
CA VAL A 248 -15.10 5.26 1.74
C VAL A 248 -15.38 3.86 1.24
N ASN A 249 -16.66 3.54 1.03
CA ASN A 249 -17.12 2.29 0.43
C ASN A 249 -16.61 1.01 1.12
N ASN A 250 -16.30 1.06 2.42
CA ASN A 250 -15.94 -0.13 3.19
C ASN A 250 -17.21 -0.85 3.70
N VAL A 251 -17.07 -2.15 3.93
CA VAL A 251 -18.11 -2.99 4.52
C VAL A 251 -17.71 -3.39 5.93
N ASN A 252 -18.52 -3.04 6.91
CA ASN A 252 -18.36 -3.43 8.30
C ASN A 252 -19.39 -4.49 8.67
N TYR A 253 -18.96 -5.62 9.21
CA TYR A 253 -19.83 -6.71 9.63
C TYR A 253 -19.53 -7.21 11.03
N ASN A 254 -20.58 -7.43 11.82
CA ASN A 254 -20.54 -8.16 13.08
C ASN A 254 -19.53 -7.64 14.10
N TRP A 255 -19.55 -6.34 14.37
CA TRP A 255 -18.73 -5.72 15.43
C TRP A 255 -19.29 -6.00 16.83
N GLY A 256 -18.44 -5.93 17.86
CA GLY A 256 -18.80 -6.35 19.22
C GLY A 256 -19.01 -5.22 20.25
N LYS A 257 -18.90 -3.94 19.87
CA LYS A 257 -19.16 -2.75 20.71
C LYS A 257 -20.19 -1.84 20.04
N VAL A 258 -20.75 -0.88 20.78
CA VAL A 258 -21.74 0.06 20.23
C VAL A 258 -21.18 0.91 19.10
N ASN A 259 -19.90 1.25 19.14
CA ASN A 259 -19.16 1.95 18.08
C ASN A 259 -18.15 1.01 17.43
N SER A 260 -18.28 0.75 16.14
CA SER A 260 -17.32 -0.09 15.42
C SER A 260 -16.03 0.66 15.13
N CYS A 261 -16.12 1.94 14.78
CA CYS A 261 -15.02 2.87 14.57
C CYS A 261 -14.99 3.93 15.66
N TYR A 262 -13.83 4.54 15.89
CA TYR A 262 -13.70 5.70 16.76
C TYR A 262 -12.40 6.47 16.48
N GLY A 263 -12.31 7.69 16.99
CA GLY A 263 -11.11 8.50 16.88
C GLY A 263 -11.40 9.95 16.53
N GLY A 264 -10.53 10.54 15.76
CA GLY A 264 -10.67 11.92 15.30
C GLY A 264 -10.26 12.97 16.34
N GLU A 265 -9.50 12.60 17.38
CA GLU A 265 -9.03 13.57 18.39
C GLU A 265 -8.06 14.56 17.77
N ARG A 266 -8.45 15.81 17.66
CA ARG A 266 -7.56 16.92 17.31
C ARG A 266 -6.84 17.41 18.53
N GLU A 267 -5.79 16.71 18.95
CA GLU A 267 -5.03 17.03 20.17
C GLU A 267 -4.11 18.22 19.94
N ALA A 268 -4.08 19.14 20.93
CA ALA A 268 -3.25 20.33 20.89
C ALA A 268 -1.75 19.98 20.82
N GLY A 269 -1.02 20.71 19.99
CA GLY A 269 0.41 20.48 19.73
C GLY A 269 0.73 19.28 18.84
N LYS A 270 -0.31 18.57 18.32
CA LYS A 270 -0.15 17.43 17.42
C LYS A 270 -0.83 17.63 16.07
N PHE A 271 -2.01 18.25 16.07
CA PHE A 271 -2.82 18.35 14.86
C PHE A 271 -3.35 19.77 14.65
N SER A 272 -2.98 20.40 13.53
CA SER A 272 -3.59 21.67 13.08
C SER A 272 -5.01 21.43 12.58
N THR A 273 -5.22 20.33 11.83
CA THR A 273 -6.54 19.89 11.37
C THR A 273 -6.69 18.38 11.53
N HIS A 274 -7.92 17.92 11.64
CA HIS A 274 -8.27 16.50 11.54
C HIS A 274 -9.56 16.40 10.72
N GLU A 275 -9.42 15.93 9.51
CA GLU A 275 -10.48 15.96 8.49
C GLU A 275 -10.70 14.57 7.91
N VAL A 276 -11.97 14.13 7.87
CA VAL A 276 -12.33 12.78 7.41
C VAL A 276 -13.51 12.85 6.44
N ASN A 277 -13.37 12.23 5.27
CA ASN A 277 -14.48 11.82 4.44
C ASN A 277 -14.93 10.43 4.89
N PHE A 278 -16.16 10.29 5.31
CA PHE A 278 -16.76 9.05 5.76
C PHE A 278 -18.00 8.76 4.91
N VAL A 279 -17.79 8.13 3.74
CA VAL A 279 -18.75 8.13 2.64
C VAL A 279 -19.06 6.73 2.12
N GLY A 280 -20.35 6.43 1.94
CA GLY A 280 -20.78 5.25 1.21
C GLY A 280 -20.41 3.91 1.86
N ASN A 281 -20.16 3.86 3.16
CA ASN A 281 -19.83 2.62 3.86
C ASN A 281 -21.09 1.82 4.20
N TYR A 282 -20.99 0.49 4.15
CA TYR A 282 -22.09 -0.42 4.48
C TYR A 282 -21.85 -1.12 5.81
N TYR A 283 -22.73 -0.90 6.76
CA TYR A 283 -22.69 -1.50 8.10
C TYR A 283 -23.78 -2.56 8.23
N LYS A 284 -23.37 -3.81 8.42
CA LYS A 284 -24.26 -4.97 8.55
C LYS A 284 -24.15 -5.57 9.95
N PRO A 285 -25.12 -5.32 10.85
CA PRO A 285 -25.14 -5.94 12.17
C PRO A 285 -25.18 -7.47 12.07
N GLY A 286 -24.38 -8.15 12.89
CA GLY A 286 -24.32 -9.61 12.96
C GLY A 286 -24.57 -10.14 14.37
N PRO A 287 -24.31 -11.44 14.64
CA PRO A 287 -24.61 -12.08 15.92
C PRO A 287 -23.91 -11.50 17.15
N ALA A 288 -22.75 -10.84 17.01
CA ALA A 288 -22.03 -10.18 18.10
C ALA A 288 -22.40 -8.71 18.26
N THR A 289 -23.01 -8.09 17.24
CA THR A 289 -23.32 -6.66 17.25
C THR A 289 -24.36 -6.35 18.34
N PRO A 290 -24.14 -5.32 19.18
CA PRO A 290 -25.12 -4.89 20.17
C PRO A 290 -26.47 -4.55 19.52
N THR A 291 -27.56 -4.99 20.15
CA THR A 291 -28.94 -4.85 19.63
C THR A 291 -29.50 -3.44 19.75
N SER A 292 -28.81 -2.56 20.50
CA SER A 292 -29.23 -1.17 20.72
C SER A 292 -28.02 -0.24 20.68
N GLY A 293 -28.22 0.99 20.18
CA GLY A 293 -27.26 2.06 20.27
C GLY A 293 -26.02 1.91 19.39
N SER A 294 -26.08 1.13 18.30
CA SER A 294 -24.94 1.02 17.39
C SER A 294 -24.72 2.32 16.59
N TYR A 295 -23.45 2.72 16.50
CA TYR A 295 -22.99 3.89 15.77
C TYR A 295 -22.04 3.50 14.64
N PHE A 296 -21.98 4.33 13.60
CA PHE A 296 -20.94 4.23 12.57
C PHE A 296 -19.58 4.46 13.19
N PHE A 297 -19.44 5.55 13.93
CA PHE A 297 -18.21 5.87 14.64
C PHE A 297 -18.48 6.74 15.88
N GLU A 298 -17.48 6.81 16.73
CA GLU A 298 -17.40 7.74 17.85
C GLU A 298 -16.31 8.80 17.57
N GLN A 299 -16.70 10.08 17.61
CA GLN A 299 -15.74 11.15 17.78
C GLN A 299 -15.21 11.12 19.21
N SER A 300 -13.96 10.76 19.36
CA SER A 300 -13.36 10.56 20.69
C SER A 300 -13.00 11.88 21.37
N ALA A 301 -13.07 11.89 22.71
CA ALA A 301 -12.42 12.89 23.55
C ALA A 301 -10.88 12.81 23.42
N ALA A 302 -10.18 13.82 23.91
CA ALA A 302 -8.73 13.77 24.01
C ALA A 302 -8.27 12.57 24.86
N ARG A 303 -7.14 11.98 24.48
CA ARG A 303 -6.50 10.94 25.28
C ARG A 303 -6.06 11.50 26.65
N SER A 304 -5.90 10.61 27.63
CA SER A 304 -5.39 11.00 28.96
C SER A 304 -4.07 11.76 28.82
N GLY A 305 -3.98 12.92 29.47
CA GLY A 305 -2.81 13.81 29.43
C GLY A 305 -2.78 14.80 28.25
N TYR A 306 -3.81 14.79 27.38
CA TYR A 306 -3.95 15.70 26.24
C TYR A 306 -5.25 16.51 26.35
N VAL A 307 -5.29 17.64 25.63
CA VAL A 307 -6.49 18.46 25.45
C VAL A 307 -6.78 18.61 23.96
N LEU A 308 -8.06 18.77 23.61
CA LEU A 308 -8.43 19.04 22.21
C LEU A 308 -8.08 20.49 21.86
N ALA A 309 -7.47 20.69 20.69
CA ALA A 309 -7.22 22.01 20.10
C ALA A 309 -8.46 22.62 19.40
N GLY A 310 -9.46 21.80 19.15
CA GLY A 310 -10.69 22.17 18.45
C GLY A 310 -11.44 20.94 17.96
N PRO A 311 -12.59 21.12 17.29
CA PRO A 311 -13.33 20.03 16.68
C PRO A 311 -12.55 19.45 15.49
N SER A 312 -12.76 18.17 15.21
CA SER A 312 -12.43 17.55 13.93
C SER A 312 -13.58 17.75 12.95
N TYR A 313 -13.30 17.63 11.67
CA TYR A 313 -14.30 17.89 10.63
C TYR A 313 -14.58 16.61 9.83
N TRP A 314 -15.84 16.20 9.85
CA TRP A 314 -16.30 14.99 9.21
C TRP A 314 -17.31 15.30 8.11
N TYR A 315 -17.07 14.81 6.91
CA TYR A 315 -18.07 14.75 5.86
C TYR A 315 -18.67 13.34 5.86
N VAL A 316 -19.91 13.23 6.34
CA VAL A 316 -20.58 11.95 6.59
C VAL A 316 -21.82 11.87 5.71
N THR A 317 -21.81 10.99 4.71
CA THR A 317 -22.95 10.86 3.79
C THR A 317 -23.01 9.50 3.11
N GLY A 318 -24.20 9.07 2.71
CA GLY A 318 -24.40 7.87 1.90
C GLY A 318 -24.08 6.56 2.61
N ASN A 319 -23.80 6.58 3.92
CA ASN A 319 -23.56 5.35 4.68
C ASN A 319 -24.88 4.64 5.00
N VAL A 320 -24.85 3.33 4.98
CA VAL A 320 -26.01 2.47 5.28
C VAL A 320 -25.77 1.70 6.56
N MET A 321 -26.75 1.75 7.49
CA MET A 321 -26.86 0.86 8.62
C MET A 321 -28.00 -0.13 8.34
N GLU A 322 -27.67 -1.37 7.99
CA GLU A 322 -28.68 -2.38 7.66
C GLU A 322 -29.67 -2.59 8.83
N GLY A 323 -30.96 -2.45 8.52
CA GLY A 323 -32.03 -2.56 9.52
C GLY A 323 -32.33 -1.26 10.28
N ASP A 324 -31.65 -0.15 9.94
CA ASP A 324 -31.92 1.17 10.54
C ASP A 324 -32.15 2.23 9.44
N ALA A 325 -33.40 2.40 9.09
CA ALA A 325 -33.83 3.34 8.07
C ALA A 325 -33.52 4.81 8.45
N SER A 326 -33.68 5.17 9.73
CA SER A 326 -33.47 6.53 10.23
C SER A 326 -31.98 6.89 10.17
N GLY A 327 -31.10 6.03 10.68
CA GLY A 327 -29.65 6.25 10.64
C GLY A 327 -29.08 6.19 9.24
N THR A 328 -29.73 5.46 8.32
CA THR A 328 -29.38 5.46 6.89
C THR A 328 -29.82 6.77 6.22
N ALA A 329 -30.99 7.30 6.54
CA ALA A 329 -31.51 8.54 5.96
C ALA A 329 -30.76 9.78 6.49
N ASP A 330 -30.45 9.81 7.79
CA ASP A 330 -29.58 10.82 8.42
C ASP A 330 -28.44 10.13 9.16
N ASN A 331 -27.28 10.08 8.51
CA ASN A 331 -26.13 9.39 9.07
C ASN A 331 -25.64 9.99 10.40
N TRP A 332 -25.90 11.27 10.66
CA TRP A 332 -25.49 11.92 11.90
C TRP A 332 -26.25 11.41 13.13
N MET A 333 -27.40 10.79 12.95
CA MET A 333 -28.10 10.07 14.02
C MET A 333 -27.31 8.86 14.55
N ARG A 334 -26.33 8.39 13.80
CA ARG A 334 -25.45 7.26 14.16
C ARG A 334 -24.00 7.66 14.31
N VAL A 335 -23.75 8.91 14.70
CA VAL A 335 -22.44 9.41 15.15
C VAL A 335 -22.51 9.68 16.64
N HIS A 336 -21.63 9.05 17.41
CA HIS A 336 -21.49 9.30 18.84
C HIS A 336 -20.44 10.39 19.05
N ASN A 337 -20.82 11.49 19.68
CA ASN A 337 -19.91 12.55 20.03
C ASN A 337 -19.51 12.46 21.51
N ASN A 338 -18.27 12.08 21.77
CA ASN A 338 -17.70 11.98 23.13
C ASN A 338 -16.81 13.19 23.48
N THR A 339 -17.06 14.33 22.84
CA THR A 339 -16.34 15.59 23.11
C THR A 339 -17.22 16.62 23.79
N SER A 340 -16.63 17.71 24.28
CA SER A 340 -17.39 18.86 24.78
C SER A 340 -17.90 19.80 23.69
N TYR A 341 -17.52 19.59 22.44
CA TYR A 341 -17.97 20.40 21.32
C TYR A 341 -19.39 20.00 20.87
N PRO A 342 -20.23 20.96 20.46
CA PRO A 342 -21.52 20.61 19.84
C PRO A 342 -21.34 19.72 18.61
N ILE A 343 -22.22 18.75 18.41
CA ILE A 343 -22.14 17.82 17.27
C ILE A 343 -22.13 18.55 15.92
N ASP A 344 -22.82 19.67 15.81
CA ASP A 344 -22.86 20.46 14.58
C ASP A 344 -21.50 21.09 14.22
N SER A 345 -20.63 21.31 15.21
CA SER A 345 -19.27 21.82 14.96
C SER A 345 -18.34 20.76 14.32
N LEU A 346 -18.72 19.49 14.37
CA LEU A 346 -18.00 18.39 13.72
C LEU A 346 -18.41 18.22 12.26
N LYS A 347 -19.55 18.77 11.86
CA LYS A 347 -20.13 18.55 10.52
C LYS A 347 -19.38 19.37 9.47
N SER A 348 -18.92 18.71 8.41
CA SER A 348 -18.53 19.36 7.17
C SER A 348 -19.67 19.25 6.15
N LEU A 349 -20.06 20.38 5.56
CA LEU A 349 -21.12 20.42 4.54
C LEU A 349 -20.66 19.88 3.19
N ASN A 350 -19.35 19.87 2.94
CA ASN A 350 -18.76 19.41 1.70
C ASN A 350 -17.67 18.38 2.00
N ALA A 351 -17.46 17.46 1.05
CA ALA A 351 -16.30 16.57 1.09
C ALA A 351 -15.01 17.38 1.23
N ARG A 352 -14.08 16.85 2.00
CA ARG A 352 -12.74 17.44 2.08
C ARG A 352 -12.06 17.32 0.73
N VAL A 353 -11.29 18.31 0.37
CA VAL A 353 -10.67 18.37 -0.96
C VAL A 353 -9.59 17.30 -1.09
N ILE A 354 -9.82 16.37 -1.99
CA ILE A 354 -8.84 15.38 -2.44
C ILE A 354 -8.29 15.87 -3.80
N PRO A 355 -6.96 15.98 -3.98
CA PRO A 355 -6.41 16.33 -5.30
C PRO A 355 -6.84 15.33 -6.38
N ASP A 356 -7.16 15.81 -7.59
CA ASP A 356 -7.75 14.98 -8.66
C ASP A 356 -6.97 13.70 -8.96
N ALA A 357 -5.65 13.76 -8.88
CA ALA A 357 -4.79 12.59 -9.10
C ALA A 357 -5.03 11.44 -8.11
N TYR A 358 -5.58 11.73 -6.93
CA TYR A 358 -5.79 10.76 -5.84
C TYR A 358 -7.27 10.45 -5.56
N LYS A 359 -8.18 11.08 -6.30
CA LYS A 359 -9.61 10.80 -6.15
C LYS A 359 -9.94 9.36 -6.50
N ILE A 360 -10.85 8.79 -5.73
CA ILE A 360 -11.51 7.53 -6.05
C ILE A 360 -12.94 7.80 -6.53
N ALA A 361 -13.49 6.90 -7.31
CA ALA A 361 -14.90 6.96 -7.68
C ALA A 361 -15.75 6.42 -6.53
N TYR A 362 -16.55 7.29 -5.90
CA TYR A 362 -17.51 6.87 -4.88
C TYR A 362 -18.70 6.16 -5.52
N THR A 363 -19.02 4.99 -4.98
CA THR A 363 -20.24 4.25 -5.32
C THR A 363 -21.25 4.33 -4.19
N THR A 364 -22.47 3.88 -4.42
CA THR A 364 -23.44 3.72 -3.33
C THR A 364 -22.94 2.64 -2.35
N ALA A 365 -23.35 2.72 -1.10
CA ALA A 365 -22.99 1.71 -0.09
C ALA A 365 -23.45 0.30 -0.49
N GLN A 366 -24.58 0.16 -1.19
CA GLN A 366 -25.10 -1.10 -1.70
C GLN A 366 -24.23 -1.69 -2.82
N GLU A 367 -23.80 -0.85 -3.76
CA GLU A 367 -22.87 -1.27 -4.82
C GLU A 367 -21.51 -1.65 -4.21
N ALA A 368 -21.00 -0.87 -3.24
CA ALA A 368 -19.79 -1.19 -2.51
C ALA A 368 -19.91 -2.53 -1.77
N TYR A 369 -21.05 -2.80 -1.09
CA TYR A 369 -21.29 -4.08 -0.44
C TYR A 369 -21.18 -5.25 -1.43
N ALA A 370 -21.87 -5.17 -2.55
CA ALA A 370 -21.81 -6.22 -3.57
C ALA A 370 -20.40 -6.42 -4.14
N ALA A 371 -19.69 -5.33 -4.46
CA ALA A 371 -18.35 -5.35 -5.02
C ALA A 371 -17.32 -5.90 -4.03
N VAL A 372 -17.37 -5.49 -2.76
CA VAL A 372 -16.48 -5.96 -1.70
C VAL A 372 -16.65 -7.45 -1.46
N LEU A 373 -17.88 -7.97 -1.39
CA LEU A 373 -18.12 -9.40 -1.24
C LEU A 373 -17.60 -10.20 -2.44
N ALA A 374 -17.66 -9.63 -3.63
CA ALA A 374 -17.15 -10.29 -4.82
C ALA A 374 -15.60 -10.29 -4.88
N LYS A 375 -14.93 -9.19 -4.51
CA LYS A 375 -13.54 -8.93 -4.89
C LYS A 375 -12.56 -8.87 -3.70
N ALA A 376 -12.94 -8.48 -2.49
CA ALA A 376 -11.98 -8.24 -1.41
C ALA A 376 -11.23 -9.51 -0.97
N GLY A 377 -9.99 -9.31 -0.47
CA GLY A 377 -9.11 -10.35 0.05
C GLY A 377 -8.14 -10.92 -0.98
N ALA A 378 -7.17 -11.70 -0.50
CA ALA A 378 -6.17 -12.33 -1.35
C ALA A 378 -6.78 -13.41 -2.26
N PHE A 379 -6.37 -13.41 -3.52
CA PHE A 379 -6.84 -14.39 -4.52
C PHE A 379 -5.74 -15.41 -4.85
N PRO A 380 -6.18 -16.68 -5.10
CA PRO A 380 -7.53 -17.20 -4.89
C PRO A 380 -7.91 -17.15 -3.40
N ARG A 381 -9.18 -16.90 -3.08
CA ARG A 381 -9.64 -16.93 -1.68
C ARG A 381 -9.54 -18.33 -1.12
N ASP A 382 -8.91 -18.48 0.04
CA ASP A 382 -8.87 -19.73 0.78
C ASP A 382 -10.21 -20.03 1.49
N THR A 383 -10.27 -21.16 2.23
CA THR A 383 -11.49 -21.56 2.92
C THR A 383 -11.90 -20.59 4.02
N VAL A 384 -10.94 -19.90 4.65
CA VAL A 384 -11.21 -18.89 5.69
C VAL A 384 -11.83 -17.65 5.08
N ASP A 385 -11.21 -17.09 4.02
CA ASP A 385 -11.75 -15.92 3.33
C ASP A 385 -13.14 -16.20 2.75
N ARG A 386 -13.35 -17.39 2.15
CA ARG A 386 -14.67 -17.81 1.65
C ARG A 386 -15.70 -17.92 2.76
N ARG A 387 -15.32 -18.47 3.93
CA ARG A 387 -16.19 -18.55 5.10
C ARG A 387 -16.59 -17.16 5.56
N ILE A 388 -15.65 -16.24 5.74
CA ILE A 388 -15.93 -14.85 6.16
C ILE A 388 -16.92 -14.18 5.20
N VAL A 389 -16.64 -14.23 3.90
CA VAL A 389 -17.53 -13.63 2.88
C VAL A 389 -18.94 -14.25 2.93
N ASN A 390 -19.03 -15.58 3.08
CA ASN A 390 -20.32 -16.26 3.19
C ASN A 390 -21.08 -15.85 4.47
N GLU A 391 -20.40 -15.74 5.61
CA GLU A 391 -21.01 -15.30 6.88
C GLU A 391 -21.56 -13.87 6.77
N VAL A 392 -20.82 -12.98 6.08
CA VAL A 392 -21.31 -11.63 5.78
C VAL A 392 -22.55 -11.69 4.89
N ALA A 393 -22.52 -12.47 3.82
CA ALA A 393 -23.64 -12.60 2.90
C ALA A 393 -24.92 -13.13 3.61
N THR A 394 -24.77 -14.16 4.43
CA THR A 394 -25.88 -14.87 5.10
C THR A 394 -26.26 -14.30 6.47
N LYS A 395 -25.53 -13.29 6.96
CA LYS A 395 -25.74 -12.68 8.29
C LYS A 395 -25.55 -13.68 9.42
N THR A 396 -24.55 -14.55 9.31
CA THR A 396 -24.27 -15.63 10.27
C THR A 396 -22.87 -15.50 10.86
N ALA A 397 -22.52 -16.38 11.79
CA ALA A 397 -21.19 -16.55 12.32
C ALA A 397 -20.98 -18.00 12.72
N SER A 398 -19.78 -18.55 12.53
CA SER A 398 -19.41 -19.90 12.98
C SER A 398 -18.33 -19.90 14.06
N GLY A 399 -17.52 -18.84 14.12
CA GLY A 399 -16.46 -18.69 15.11
C GLY A 399 -16.97 -18.47 16.54
N LYS A 400 -16.22 -18.98 17.53
CA LYS A 400 -16.54 -18.85 18.97
C LYS A 400 -15.28 -18.68 19.81
N GLY A 401 -15.41 -18.08 20.99
CA GLY A 401 -14.36 -18.10 22.00
C GLY A 401 -14.18 -19.50 22.57
N THR A 402 -12.96 -19.90 22.82
CA THR A 402 -12.58 -21.23 23.33
C THR A 402 -11.84 -21.15 24.67
N ILE A 403 -11.34 -19.96 25.04
CA ILE A 403 -10.68 -19.68 26.32
C ILE A 403 -11.72 -19.16 27.29
N GLU A 404 -11.99 -19.89 28.39
CA GLU A 404 -13.01 -19.53 29.38
C GLU A 404 -12.61 -18.30 30.20
N LYS A 405 -11.36 -18.28 30.66
CA LYS A 405 -10.84 -17.19 31.51
C LYS A 405 -9.51 -16.68 30.94
N TYR A 406 -9.29 -15.40 31.05
CA TYR A 406 -8.05 -14.75 30.62
C TYR A 406 -7.56 -13.75 31.67
N PRO A 407 -6.26 -13.45 31.73
CA PRO A 407 -5.73 -12.41 32.59
C PRO A 407 -6.17 -11.03 32.10
N SER A 408 -6.97 -10.33 32.88
CA SER A 408 -7.43 -8.97 32.58
C SER A 408 -6.48 -7.90 33.08
N SER A 409 -5.65 -8.24 34.07
CA SER A 409 -4.58 -7.39 34.61
C SER A 409 -3.49 -8.28 35.20
N ILE A 410 -2.23 -7.92 34.97
CA ILE A 410 -1.06 -8.54 35.55
C ILE A 410 -0.27 -7.44 36.28
N SER A 411 -0.09 -7.55 37.61
CA SER A 411 0.66 -6.60 38.43
C SER A 411 1.63 -7.38 39.31
N GLY A 412 2.91 -7.38 38.96
CA GLY A 412 3.90 -8.21 39.61
C GLY A 412 3.56 -9.69 39.53
N THR A 413 3.37 -10.36 40.69
CA THR A 413 2.95 -11.75 40.80
C THR A 413 1.43 -11.92 40.76
N ASP A 414 0.66 -10.84 40.85
CA ASP A 414 -0.78 -10.91 40.97
C ASP A 414 -1.45 -10.85 39.59
N THR A 415 -2.27 -11.84 39.31
CA THR A 415 -3.03 -11.93 38.05
C THR A 415 -4.52 -11.90 38.37
N THR A 416 -5.20 -10.88 37.84
CA THR A 416 -6.67 -10.82 37.89
C THR A 416 -7.24 -11.56 36.69
N TRP A 417 -8.10 -12.53 36.94
CA TRP A 417 -8.75 -13.35 35.90
C TRP A 417 -10.17 -12.85 35.63
N THR A 418 -10.51 -12.75 34.37
CA THR A 418 -11.86 -12.37 33.91
C THR A 418 -12.44 -13.45 33.01
N THR A 419 -13.73 -13.68 33.12
CA THR A 419 -14.44 -14.62 32.25
C THR A 419 -14.61 -14.01 30.86
N ASN A 420 -14.28 -14.78 29.84
CA ASN A 420 -14.49 -14.40 28.45
C ASN A 420 -15.99 -14.40 28.11
N LYS A 421 -16.55 -13.23 27.82
CA LYS A 421 -17.98 -13.09 27.49
C LYS A 421 -18.40 -13.78 26.18
N TYR A 422 -17.43 -14.20 25.35
CA TYR A 422 -17.67 -14.95 24.12
C TYR A 422 -17.36 -16.45 24.24
N TYR A 423 -17.00 -16.91 25.44
CA TYR A 423 -16.70 -18.33 25.67
C TYR A 423 -17.88 -19.23 25.27
N ASN A 424 -17.60 -20.18 24.38
CA ASN A 424 -18.58 -21.10 23.79
C ASN A 424 -19.77 -20.45 23.06
N LEU A 425 -19.76 -19.13 22.83
CA LEU A 425 -20.82 -18.44 22.09
C LEU A 425 -20.45 -18.33 20.60
N VAL A 426 -21.26 -18.91 19.75
CA VAL A 426 -21.09 -18.85 18.29
C VAL A 426 -21.53 -17.45 17.80
N LYS A 427 -20.63 -16.48 17.88
CA LYS A 427 -20.87 -15.08 17.53
C LYS A 427 -19.82 -14.49 16.58
N GLY A 428 -18.88 -15.31 16.08
CA GLY A 428 -17.81 -14.85 15.20
C GLY A 428 -16.64 -14.15 15.91
N ILE A 429 -16.72 -13.95 17.23
CA ILE A 429 -15.62 -13.39 18.02
C ILE A 429 -14.83 -14.54 18.62
N ILE A 430 -13.56 -14.63 18.23
CA ILE A 430 -12.66 -15.71 18.61
C ILE A 430 -11.49 -15.23 19.46
N ASP A 431 -10.82 -16.14 20.13
CA ASP A 431 -9.64 -15.90 20.97
C ASP A 431 -8.40 -16.64 20.46
N GLN A 432 -8.58 -17.58 19.56
CA GLN A 432 -7.51 -18.29 18.85
C GLN A 432 -8.03 -18.86 17.52
N PRO A 433 -7.15 -19.13 16.55
CA PRO A 433 -7.55 -19.64 15.23
C PRO A 433 -8.44 -20.88 15.26
N ALA A 434 -8.21 -21.79 16.23
CA ALA A 434 -9.01 -23.00 16.41
C ALA A 434 -10.51 -22.71 16.68
N GLY A 435 -10.84 -21.55 17.26
CA GLY A 435 -12.21 -21.11 17.46
C GLY A 435 -13.00 -20.89 16.16
N ALA A 436 -12.30 -20.80 15.03
CA ALA A 436 -12.85 -20.63 13.68
C ALA A 436 -12.36 -21.70 12.69
N GLY A 437 -12.00 -22.88 13.16
CA GLY A 437 -11.57 -24.01 12.32
C GLY A 437 -10.07 -24.09 12.05
N GLY A 438 -9.27 -23.10 12.49
CA GLY A 438 -7.81 -23.10 12.34
C GLY A 438 -7.33 -22.72 10.94
N TYR A 439 -6.03 -22.93 10.71
CA TYR A 439 -5.40 -22.64 9.41
C TYR A 439 -5.81 -23.68 8.37
N PRO A 440 -6.16 -23.25 7.17
CA PRO A 440 -6.46 -24.19 6.08
C PRO A 440 -5.20 -24.89 5.57
N ALA A 441 -5.39 -26.03 4.92
CA ALA A 441 -4.34 -26.59 4.08
C ALA A 441 -4.22 -25.76 2.78
N TYR A 442 -3.00 -25.65 2.29
CA TYR A 442 -2.69 -25.01 1.01
C TYR A 442 -2.05 -26.04 0.08
N ASN A 443 -2.52 -26.11 -1.13
CA ASN A 443 -2.01 -27.02 -2.13
C ASN A 443 -1.19 -26.25 -3.17
N THR A 444 -0.03 -26.79 -3.52
CA THR A 444 0.77 -26.30 -4.64
C THR A 444 0.32 -27.04 -5.90
N PHE A 445 -0.06 -26.29 -6.91
CA PHE A 445 -0.33 -26.80 -8.26
C PHE A 445 -0.03 -25.67 -9.25
N ASN A 446 0.10 -26.00 -10.54
CA ASN A 446 0.53 -25.06 -11.58
C ASN A 446 1.90 -24.46 -11.25
N GLU A 447 2.90 -25.32 -11.11
CA GLU A 447 4.29 -24.89 -10.94
C GLU A 447 4.70 -24.01 -12.13
N ILE A 448 5.35 -22.90 -11.81
CA ILE A 448 5.79 -21.90 -12.79
C ILE A 448 7.23 -22.23 -13.16
N VAL A 449 7.48 -22.40 -14.46
CA VAL A 449 8.83 -22.47 -15.03
C VAL A 449 9.26 -21.06 -15.37
N ASP A 450 10.42 -20.65 -14.87
CA ASP A 450 11.06 -19.36 -15.05
C ASP A 450 12.57 -19.62 -15.07
N ASN A 451 13.14 -19.79 -16.27
CA ASN A 451 14.49 -20.29 -16.47
C ASN A 451 15.58 -19.25 -16.21
N ASP A 452 15.29 -17.98 -16.39
CA ASP A 452 16.24 -16.88 -16.16
C ASP A 452 16.01 -16.16 -14.82
N HIS A 453 14.99 -16.59 -14.06
CA HIS A 453 14.66 -16.10 -12.71
C HIS A 453 14.34 -14.62 -12.65
N ASP A 454 13.68 -14.10 -13.66
CA ASP A 454 13.30 -12.68 -13.76
C ASP A 454 11.94 -12.34 -13.17
N GLY A 455 11.21 -13.37 -12.75
CA GLY A 455 9.91 -13.27 -12.09
C GLY A 455 8.71 -13.50 -13.00
N MET A 456 8.92 -13.65 -14.32
CA MET A 456 7.89 -13.99 -15.30
C MET A 456 7.91 -15.51 -15.59
N ALA A 457 6.86 -16.02 -16.18
CA ALA A 457 6.80 -17.41 -16.59
C ALA A 457 7.26 -17.56 -18.05
N ASP A 458 8.14 -18.50 -18.36
CA ASP A 458 8.65 -18.78 -19.72
C ASP A 458 7.52 -18.82 -20.78
N ALA A 459 6.41 -19.48 -20.42
CA ALA A 459 5.26 -19.61 -21.32
C ALA A 459 4.58 -18.26 -21.60
N TRP A 460 4.52 -17.39 -20.59
CA TRP A 460 3.95 -16.04 -20.75
C TRP A 460 4.89 -15.16 -21.58
N GLU A 461 6.19 -15.20 -21.32
CA GLU A 461 7.21 -14.45 -22.06
C GLU A 461 7.17 -14.81 -23.56
N THR A 462 7.25 -16.13 -23.87
CA THR A 462 7.15 -16.62 -25.24
C THR A 462 5.86 -16.16 -25.92
N ALA A 463 4.73 -16.21 -25.23
CA ALA A 463 3.43 -15.77 -25.75
C ALA A 463 3.40 -14.26 -26.03
N ASN A 464 4.16 -13.46 -25.29
CA ASN A 464 4.22 -12.00 -25.38
C ASN A 464 5.44 -11.47 -26.13
N GLY A 465 6.27 -12.36 -26.72
CA GLY A 465 7.41 -12.01 -27.56
C GLY A 465 8.66 -11.59 -26.81
N LEU A 466 8.76 -12.01 -25.53
CA LEU A 466 9.93 -11.89 -24.68
C LEU A 466 10.79 -13.16 -24.78
N ASN A 467 11.99 -13.12 -24.22
CA ASN A 467 12.95 -14.22 -24.29
C ASN A 467 13.15 -14.89 -22.92
N PRO A 468 12.65 -16.11 -22.69
CA PRO A 468 12.78 -16.83 -21.42
C PRO A 468 14.22 -17.18 -20.96
N ALA A 469 15.22 -16.63 -21.60
CA ALA A 469 16.63 -16.77 -21.23
C ALA A 469 17.32 -15.39 -21.08
N ASP A 470 16.57 -14.30 -21.04
CA ASP A 470 17.08 -12.94 -20.92
C ASP A 470 16.40 -12.19 -19.79
N ALA A 471 16.87 -12.37 -18.58
CA ALA A 471 16.32 -11.73 -17.37
C ALA A 471 16.28 -10.19 -17.42
N THR A 472 16.81 -9.54 -18.46
CA THR A 472 16.81 -8.07 -18.56
C THR A 472 15.55 -7.54 -19.22
N ASP A 473 14.85 -8.34 -20.01
CA ASP A 473 13.68 -7.93 -20.76
C ASP A 473 12.45 -7.69 -19.86
N ARG A 474 12.45 -8.19 -18.60
CA ARG A 474 11.49 -7.83 -17.56
C ARG A 474 11.35 -6.31 -17.36
N ASN A 475 12.35 -5.53 -17.76
CA ASN A 475 12.40 -4.08 -17.61
C ASN A 475 11.94 -3.32 -18.86
N LEU A 476 11.55 -4.01 -19.94
CA LEU A 476 10.96 -3.36 -21.10
C LEU A 476 9.70 -2.60 -20.70
N LEU A 477 9.59 -1.36 -21.17
CA LEU A 477 8.49 -0.48 -20.77
C LEU A 477 7.36 -0.48 -21.78
N THR A 478 6.13 -0.48 -21.29
CA THR A 478 4.95 -0.12 -22.07
C THR A 478 4.92 1.40 -22.33
N LYS A 479 4.06 1.84 -23.23
CA LYS A 479 3.80 3.28 -23.46
C LYS A 479 3.34 4.04 -22.20
N ASP A 480 2.70 3.34 -21.24
CA ASP A 480 2.18 3.92 -20.01
C ASP A 480 3.18 3.80 -18.84
N GLY A 481 4.39 3.29 -19.10
CA GLY A 481 5.50 3.23 -18.15
C GLY A 481 5.49 2.04 -17.20
N TYR A 482 4.71 1.00 -17.45
CA TYR A 482 4.80 -0.28 -16.74
C TYR A 482 5.92 -1.14 -17.34
N THR A 483 6.61 -1.87 -16.50
CA THR A 483 7.60 -2.86 -16.93
C THR A 483 6.92 -4.14 -17.41
N ALA A 484 7.62 -4.97 -18.20
CA ALA A 484 7.11 -6.27 -18.63
C ALA A 484 6.75 -7.17 -17.44
N LEU A 485 7.58 -7.15 -16.40
CA LEU A 485 7.26 -7.83 -15.13
C LEU A 485 5.94 -7.33 -14.54
N GLU A 486 5.68 -6.02 -14.49
CA GLU A 486 4.42 -5.50 -13.98
C GLU A 486 3.23 -5.89 -14.87
N VAL A 487 3.39 -5.95 -16.19
CA VAL A 487 2.37 -6.46 -17.09
C VAL A 487 2.05 -7.92 -16.77
N TYR A 488 3.07 -8.76 -16.58
CA TYR A 488 2.89 -10.14 -16.14
C TYR A 488 2.17 -10.24 -14.80
N LEU A 489 2.66 -9.53 -13.76
CA LEU A 489 2.07 -9.56 -12.41
C LEU A 489 0.59 -9.16 -12.40
N ASN A 490 0.22 -8.16 -13.20
CA ASN A 490 -1.15 -7.69 -13.31
C ASN A 490 -2.03 -8.67 -14.10
N SER A 491 -1.49 -9.33 -15.12
CA SER A 491 -2.21 -10.33 -15.89
C SER A 491 -2.66 -11.54 -15.05
N LEU A 492 -1.87 -11.91 -14.01
CA LEU A 492 -2.20 -13.00 -13.08
C LEU A 492 -3.51 -12.76 -12.30
N VAL A 493 -3.93 -11.52 -12.18
CA VAL A 493 -5.15 -11.11 -11.45
C VAL A 493 -6.22 -10.51 -12.37
N GLY A 494 -6.04 -10.65 -13.68
CA GLY A 494 -7.01 -10.20 -14.69
C GLY A 494 -6.97 -8.70 -14.98
N GLU A 495 -5.94 -7.98 -14.53
CA GLU A 495 -5.70 -6.58 -14.86
C GLU A 495 -4.82 -6.49 -16.11
N MET A 496 -5.45 -6.25 -17.26
CA MET A 496 -4.73 -6.22 -18.53
C MET A 496 -4.13 -4.84 -18.82
N ILE A 497 -2.85 -4.82 -19.18
CA ILE A 497 -2.12 -3.63 -19.62
C ILE A 497 -1.80 -3.79 -21.11
N GLU A 498 -2.14 -2.79 -21.92
CA GLU A 498 -1.75 -2.78 -23.33
C GLU A 498 -0.22 -2.71 -23.48
N HIS A 499 0.33 -3.63 -24.25
CA HIS A 499 1.76 -3.68 -24.54
C HIS A 499 2.03 -4.21 -25.95
N ASP A 500 3.20 -3.91 -26.47
CA ASP A 500 3.68 -4.38 -27.78
C ASP A 500 5.15 -4.83 -27.70
N PHE A 501 5.43 -5.77 -26.79
CA PHE A 501 6.77 -6.31 -26.64
C PHE A 501 7.24 -7.10 -27.86
N LYS A 502 6.31 -7.67 -28.66
CA LYS A 502 6.63 -8.37 -29.90
C LYS A 502 7.23 -7.46 -30.97
N ALA A 503 6.83 -6.18 -31.01
CA ALA A 503 7.42 -5.20 -31.90
C ALA A 503 8.80 -4.74 -31.42
N ALA A 504 9.03 -4.72 -30.11
CA ALA A 504 10.33 -4.39 -29.52
C ALA A 504 11.38 -5.49 -29.76
N GLY A 505 10.97 -6.76 -29.87
CA GLY A 505 11.88 -7.90 -30.09
C GLY A 505 12.51 -7.98 -31.48
N ILE A 506 12.12 -7.09 -32.43
CA ILE A 506 12.75 -7.01 -33.78
C ILE A 506 13.76 -5.87 -33.87
N ALA A 507 13.77 -4.93 -32.94
CA ALA A 507 14.85 -3.97 -32.80
C ALA A 507 15.79 -4.48 -31.68
N GLN A 508 16.91 -5.12 -32.05
CA GLN A 508 18.09 -4.98 -31.21
C GLN A 508 18.33 -3.48 -31.08
N VAL A 509 17.78 -2.89 -30.04
CA VAL A 509 18.28 -1.63 -29.55
C VAL A 509 19.64 -2.00 -28.94
N THR A 510 20.65 -2.05 -29.78
CA THR A 510 21.99 -1.78 -29.29
C THR A 510 21.82 -0.50 -28.51
N ALA A 511 22.01 -0.57 -27.20
CA ALA A 511 22.01 0.61 -26.35
C ALA A 511 23.10 1.51 -26.91
N HIS A 512 22.70 2.46 -27.73
CA HIS A 512 23.61 3.42 -28.30
C HIS A 512 23.98 4.34 -27.17
N LYS A 513 25.10 4.03 -26.54
CA LYS A 513 25.56 4.74 -25.38
C LYS A 513 26.34 5.96 -25.84
N ILE A 514 25.78 7.14 -25.59
CA ILE A 514 26.52 8.39 -25.64
C ILE A 514 27.12 8.61 -24.25
N GLU A 515 28.41 8.79 -24.14
CA GLU A 515 29.11 9.08 -22.89
C GLU A 515 29.82 10.42 -22.97
N LEU A 516 29.54 11.27 -21.96
CA LEU A 516 30.19 12.55 -21.78
C LEU A 516 30.95 12.54 -20.45
N PHE A 517 32.27 12.69 -20.48
CA PHE A 517 33.12 12.69 -19.28
C PHE A 517 34.36 13.59 -19.41
N PRO A 518 34.88 14.11 -18.30
CA PRO A 518 34.31 14.09 -16.96
C PRO A 518 33.12 15.05 -16.85
N THR A 519 32.12 14.72 -16.04
CA THR A 519 31.00 15.60 -15.76
C THR A 519 31.33 16.79 -14.84
N ILE A 520 32.58 16.80 -14.31
CA ILE A 520 33.19 17.93 -13.61
C ILE A 520 34.47 18.24 -14.38
N ALA A 521 34.51 19.34 -15.14
CA ALA A 521 35.61 19.67 -16.04
C ALA A 521 36.18 21.06 -15.80
N THR A 522 37.51 21.20 -16.01
CA THR A 522 38.21 22.49 -16.08
C THR A 522 38.28 22.99 -17.51
N ASP A 523 38.82 22.19 -18.43
CA ASP A 523 39.17 22.65 -19.77
C ASP A 523 38.57 21.86 -20.91
N LYS A 524 38.33 20.55 -20.70
CA LYS A 524 37.92 19.65 -21.77
C LYS A 524 36.90 18.60 -21.29
N LEU A 525 36.01 18.21 -22.20
CA LEU A 525 35.16 17.04 -22.12
C LEU A 525 35.55 16.04 -23.20
N MET A 526 35.41 14.77 -22.89
CA MET A 526 35.47 13.67 -23.86
C MET A 526 34.07 13.22 -24.18
N LEU A 527 33.78 13.08 -25.44
CA LEU A 527 32.52 12.57 -25.95
C LEU A 527 32.78 11.28 -26.71
N THR A 528 32.17 10.18 -26.27
CA THR A 528 32.22 8.89 -26.95
C THR A 528 30.81 8.44 -27.29
N SER A 529 30.65 7.87 -28.48
CA SER A 529 29.34 7.36 -28.93
C SER A 529 29.55 6.26 -29.97
N SER A 530 28.68 5.28 -29.93
CA SER A 530 28.51 4.29 -31.01
C SER A 530 27.69 4.82 -32.20
N LEU A 531 27.09 6.01 -32.07
CA LEU A 531 26.31 6.69 -33.11
C LEU A 531 27.10 7.81 -33.78
N SER A 532 26.78 8.13 -35.03
CA SER A 532 27.23 9.34 -35.70
C SER A 532 26.58 10.56 -35.03
N LEU A 533 27.46 11.43 -34.49
CA LEU A 533 27.05 12.61 -33.75
C LEU A 533 26.97 13.82 -34.70
N LYS A 534 26.01 14.68 -34.47
CA LYS A 534 25.78 15.91 -35.23
C LYS A 534 26.31 17.14 -34.49
N SER A 535 25.91 17.30 -33.22
CA SER A 535 26.25 18.49 -32.47
C SER A 535 26.20 18.31 -30.96
N VAL A 536 26.89 19.21 -30.25
CA VAL A 536 26.82 19.35 -28.78
C VAL A 536 26.46 20.79 -28.47
N SER A 537 25.33 21.00 -27.80
CA SER A 537 24.85 22.30 -27.34
C SER A 537 24.99 22.44 -25.83
N PHE A 538 25.46 23.60 -25.39
CA PHE A 538 25.62 23.95 -23.98
C PHE A 538 24.57 25.00 -23.59
N PHE A 539 23.88 24.75 -22.46
CA PHE A 539 22.85 25.62 -21.95
C PHE A 539 23.13 26.04 -20.51
N SER A 540 22.77 27.25 -20.16
CA SER A 540 22.65 27.70 -18.79
C SER A 540 21.45 27.02 -18.10
N LEU A 541 21.36 27.09 -16.77
CA LEU A 541 20.27 26.43 -16.02
C LEU A 541 18.89 27.06 -16.28
N ASP A 542 18.84 28.29 -16.81
CA ASP A 542 17.60 28.94 -17.25
C ASP A 542 17.15 28.53 -18.67
N GLY A 543 17.90 27.60 -19.32
CA GLY A 543 17.59 27.07 -20.63
C GLY A 543 18.14 27.89 -21.81
N THR A 544 18.91 28.97 -21.56
CA THR A 544 19.53 29.77 -22.62
C THR A 544 20.69 28.99 -23.26
N GLU A 545 20.66 28.84 -24.59
CA GLU A 545 21.76 28.22 -25.32
C GLU A 545 23.00 29.15 -25.34
N ILE A 546 24.12 28.64 -24.84
CA ILE A 546 25.37 29.38 -24.76
C ILE A 546 26.19 29.13 -26.01
N ARG A 547 26.24 27.89 -26.49
CA ARG A 547 27.03 27.50 -27.65
C ARG A 547 26.56 26.16 -28.21
N ASN A 548 26.58 26.05 -29.54
CA ASN A 548 26.43 24.80 -30.27
C ASN A 548 27.77 24.51 -31.00
N ILE A 549 28.22 23.26 -30.93
CA ILE A 549 29.46 22.80 -31.57
C ILE A 549 29.10 21.61 -32.46
N ILE A 550 29.43 21.69 -33.73
CA ILE A 550 29.30 20.55 -34.66
C ILE A 550 30.43 19.56 -34.33
N VAL A 551 30.09 18.29 -34.20
CA VAL A 551 31.04 17.22 -33.87
C VAL A 551 30.89 16.10 -34.89
N ASP A 552 31.99 15.42 -35.20
CA ASP A 552 32.06 14.26 -36.05
C ASP A 552 32.74 13.13 -35.27
N GLY A 553 31.93 12.16 -34.84
CA GLY A 553 32.41 11.03 -34.03
C GLY A 553 32.90 11.36 -32.62
N ASN A 554 33.76 10.50 -32.09
CA ASN A 554 34.34 10.67 -30.76
C ASN A 554 35.22 11.92 -30.72
N SER A 555 34.92 12.86 -29.85
CA SER A 555 35.52 14.18 -29.85
C SER A 555 35.98 14.65 -28.48
N SER A 556 37.07 15.44 -28.45
CA SER A 556 37.45 16.21 -27.27
C SER A 556 36.96 17.64 -27.44
N ILE A 557 36.06 18.07 -26.55
CA ILE A 557 35.43 19.38 -26.61
C ILE A 557 36.04 20.30 -25.56
N GLY A 558 36.61 21.41 -25.99
CA GLY A 558 37.11 22.44 -25.10
C GLY A 558 35.96 23.23 -24.47
N VAL A 559 35.97 23.39 -23.14
CA VAL A 559 34.92 24.11 -22.38
C VAL A 559 35.43 25.36 -21.66
N THR A 560 36.57 25.89 -22.12
CA THR A 560 37.17 27.11 -21.56
C THR A 560 36.32 28.38 -21.78
N PHE A 561 35.38 28.34 -22.71
CA PHE A 561 34.41 29.41 -22.94
C PHE A 561 33.30 29.49 -21.88
N LEU A 562 33.14 28.47 -21.04
CA LEU A 562 32.21 28.47 -19.93
C LEU A 562 32.85 29.10 -18.69
N LYS A 563 32.08 29.92 -17.98
CA LYS A 563 32.42 30.38 -16.63
C LYS A 563 32.24 29.25 -15.62
N GLN A 564 32.84 29.39 -14.44
CA GLN A 564 32.60 28.47 -13.35
C GLN A 564 31.07 28.38 -13.02
N GLY A 565 30.52 27.18 -12.97
CA GLY A 565 29.07 26.99 -12.74
C GLY A 565 28.54 25.63 -13.22
N CYS A 566 27.22 25.47 -13.13
CA CYS A 566 26.50 24.28 -13.61
C CYS A 566 25.83 24.58 -14.95
N TYR A 567 25.88 23.58 -15.84
CA TYR A 567 25.36 23.68 -17.21
C TYR A 567 24.64 22.38 -17.60
N MET A 568 23.72 22.49 -18.55
CA MET A 568 23.17 21.37 -19.29
C MET A 568 23.87 21.23 -20.64
N VAL A 569 24.23 20.01 -20.98
CA VAL A 569 24.85 19.68 -22.27
C VAL A 569 23.94 18.75 -23.04
N ARG A 570 23.53 19.12 -24.22
CA ARG A 570 22.75 18.26 -25.13
C ARG A 570 23.61 17.78 -26.26
N VAL A 571 23.68 16.47 -26.41
CA VAL A 571 24.34 15.81 -27.55
C VAL A 571 23.28 15.34 -28.52
N THR A 572 23.38 15.72 -29.79
CA THR A 572 22.43 15.37 -30.84
C THR A 572 23.10 14.50 -31.89
N THR A 573 22.45 13.42 -32.31
CA THR A 573 22.93 12.50 -33.35
C THR A 573 22.51 12.99 -34.75
N GLU A 574 23.09 12.41 -35.79
CA GLU A 574 22.66 12.66 -37.17
C GLU A 574 21.23 12.20 -37.46
N SER A 575 20.71 11.18 -36.73
CA SER A 575 19.33 10.74 -36.80
C SER A 575 18.33 11.73 -36.15
N GLY A 576 18.81 12.71 -35.38
CA GLY A 576 17.98 13.69 -34.68
C GLY A 576 17.66 13.33 -33.23
N ASP A 577 18.07 12.18 -32.75
CA ASP A 577 17.95 11.81 -31.34
C ASP A 577 18.88 12.67 -30.49
N SER A 578 18.52 12.92 -29.23
CA SER A 578 19.37 13.71 -28.34
C SER A 578 19.38 13.18 -26.91
N GLU A 579 20.56 13.28 -26.27
CA GLU A 579 20.78 12.95 -24.87
C GLU A 579 21.26 14.17 -24.10
N GLN A 580 20.93 14.30 -22.81
CA GLN A 580 21.27 15.44 -21.97
C GLN A 580 22.13 15.03 -20.79
N PHE A 581 23.14 15.83 -20.51
CA PHE A 581 24.11 15.61 -19.44
C PHE A 581 24.21 16.86 -18.57
N LYS A 582 24.46 16.66 -17.28
CA LYS A 582 24.84 17.75 -16.37
C LYS A 582 26.32 17.94 -16.35
N LEU A 583 26.79 19.17 -16.53
CA LEU A 583 28.20 19.55 -16.47
C LEU A 583 28.44 20.55 -15.34
N VAL A 584 29.47 20.31 -14.54
CA VAL A 584 30.00 21.27 -13.57
C VAL A 584 31.33 21.79 -14.08
N LYS A 585 31.41 23.06 -14.46
CA LYS A 585 32.64 23.75 -14.84
C LYS A 585 33.32 24.28 -13.58
N LYS A 586 34.57 23.84 -13.33
CA LYS A 586 35.42 24.34 -12.25
C LYS A 586 36.26 25.52 -12.73
#